data_14b9171e42a5479fd0bb48c9f17d7ee0
#
_entry.id   14b9171e42a5479fd0bb48c9f17d7ee0
#
_cell.length_a   1.000
_cell.length_b   1.000
_cell.length_c   1.000
_cell.angle_alpha   90.00
_cell.angle_beta   90.00
_cell.angle_gamma   90.00
#
_symmetry.space_group_name_H-M   'P 1'
#
loop_
_entity.id
_entity.type
_entity.pdbx_description
1 polymer ?
#
loop_
_entity_poly.entity_id
_entity_poly.type
_entity_poly.pdbx_seq_one_letter_code
_entity_poly.pdbx_strand_id
1 'polypeptide(L)'
;MTMIRHPRPGSVRHWLRPLCGRCPGLALDLGSARTRAFIAGRGMVLDVPTVTFPGSGAIHPVQRGTIVDTPGAARMLERLLGHRLPRIGRPLVVVTSPVLDGPAFRAAARTAVEVLRPRAVLTVPGARAVALAAGADHVRPLLVADIGAHLTEVVLLADGAVTDARRTALGTADLSDGTPPELITDAVIGMVTDMLRQDRTSLTRTALRRGVLLAGGGALRPDITGGLPGGLNCAVQPVPSPHTAAVRGAAGLLAAAHRHPSADGVL
;
A
#
# COMPACT_ATOMS: atom_id res chain seq x y z
N MET A 1 -21.64 -12.77 56.71
CA MET A 1 -21.13 -11.56 56.01
C MET A 1 -19.85 -11.97 55.28
N THR A 2 -20.05 -12.46 54.06
CA THR A 2 -18.97 -13.12 53.28
C THR A 2 -18.44 -12.12 52.24
N MET A 3 -17.18 -11.72 52.41
CA MET A 3 -16.51 -10.79 51.48
C MET A 3 -16.14 -11.50 50.18
N ILE A 4 -16.75 -11.04 49.10
CA ILE A 4 -16.37 -11.45 47.73
C ILE A 4 -15.13 -10.66 47.32
N ARG A 5 -13.99 -11.36 47.17
CA ARG A 5 -12.77 -10.81 46.60
C ARG A 5 -12.90 -10.71 45.09
N HIS A 6 -12.86 -9.50 44.55
CA HIS A 6 -12.71 -9.27 43.12
C HIS A 6 -11.27 -9.61 42.65
N PRO A 7 -11.07 -10.39 41.57
CA PRO A 7 -9.76 -10.57 41.00
C PRO A 7 -9.29 -9.28 40.29
N ARG A 8 -8.05 -8.88 40.56
CA ARG A 8 -7.36 -7.79 39.87
C ARG A 8 -7.15 -8.15 38.39
N PRO A 9 -7.36 -7.22 37.43
CA PRO A 9 -7.00 -7.47 36.05
C PRO A 9 -5.48 -7.55 35.91
N GLY A 10 -4.96 -8.76 35.75
CA GLY A 10 -3.57 -8.99 35.39
C GLY A 10 -3.32 -8.45 33.99
N SER A 11 -2.35 -7.53 33.87
CA SER A 11 -1.84 -7.06 32.60
C SER A 11 -1.13 -8.20 31.87
N VAL A 12 -1.86 -8.89 31.00
CA VAL A 12 -1.25 -9.88 30.09
C VAL A 12 -0.52 -9.11 28.98
N ARG A 13 0.72 -8.75 29.23
CA ARG A 13 1.67 -8.41 28.17
C ARG A 13 2.02 -9.72 27.45
N HIS A 14 1.15 -10.16 26.54
CA HIS A 14 1.52 -11.16 25.55
C HIS A 14 2.52 -10.55 24.57
N TRP A 15 3.78 -10.60 24.93
CA TRP A 15 4.86 -10.58 23.95
C TRP A 15 4.77 -11.90 23.19
N LEU A 16 3.90 -11.93 22.14
CA LEU A 16 3.90 -13.03 21.20
C LEU A 16 5.25 -12.97 20.46
N ARG A 17 6.19 -13.78 20.90
CA ARG A 17 7.39 -14.09 20.13
C ARG A 17 6.91 -14.64 18.78
N PRO A 18 7.38 -14.13 17.65
CA PRO A 18 7.06 -14.73 16.36
C PRO A 18 7.51 -16.18 16.39
N LEU A 19 6.60 -17.12 16.15
CA LEU A 19 6.82 -18.56 16.19
C LEU A 19 7.91 -19.04 15.21
N CYS A 20 8.31 -18.18 14.26
CA CYS A 20 9.49 -18.36 13.42
C CYS A 20 10.46 -17.19 13.63
N GLY A 21 11.27 -17.19 14.70
CA GLY A 21 12.34 -16.21 14.92
C GLY A 21 13.44 -16.23 13.85
N ARG A 22 13.34 -17.09 12.84
CA ARG A 22 14.32 -17.26 11.76
C ARG A 22 13.83 -16.86 10.37
N CYS A 23 12.53 -16.67 10.17
CA CYS A 23 12.00 -16.27 8.86
C CYS A 23 11.83 -14.76 8.80
N PRO A 24 12.73 -14.04 8.10
CA PRO A 24 12.57 -12.61 7.91
C PRO A 24 11.33 -12.34 7.06
N GLY A 25 10.56 -11.34 7.44
CA GLY A 25 9.44 -10.87 6.64
C GLY A 25 9.74 -9.47 6.11
N LEU A 26 9.41 -9.24 4.83
CA LEU A 26 9.61 -7.98 4.15
C LEU A 26 8.29 -7.52 3.54
N ALA A 27 7.83 -6.33 3.91
CA ALA A 27 6.78 -5.62 3.15
C ALA A 27 7.44 -4.55 2.29
N LEU A 28 7.03 -4.45 1.03
CA LEU A 28 7.64 -3.61 0.02
C LEU A 28 6.58 -2.83 -0.75
N ASP A 29 6.82 -1.54 -0.90
CA ASP A 29 6.06 -0.62 -1.75
C ASP A 29 7.00 -0.04 -2.81
N LEU A 30 6.78 -0.44 -4.08
CA LEU A 30 7.55 0.00 -5.23
C LEU A 30 6.80 1.12 -5.95
N GLY A 31 6.86 2.32 -5.40
CA GLY A 31 6.26 3.49 -6.03
C GLY A 31 7.18 4.10 -7.10
N SER A 32 6.61 4.88 -8.02
CA SER A 32 7.36 5.52 -9.10
C SER A 32 8.34 6.60 -8.62
N ALA A 33 8.05 7.28 -7.51
CA ALA A 33 8.96 8.26 -6.93
C ALA A 33 9.77 7.68 -5.76
N ARG A 34 9.19 6.81 -4.96
CA ARG A 34 9.84 6.29 -3.75
C ARG A 34 9.60 4.79 -3.59
N THR A 35 10.66 4.10 -3.20
CA THR A 35 10.63 2.70 -2.76
C THR A 35 10.68 2.68 -1.23
N ARG A 36 9.73 1.97 -0.61
CA ARG A 36 9.63 1.82 0.84
C ARG A 36 9.65 0.37 1.25
N ALA A 37 10.34 0.09 2.35
CA ALA A 37 10.44 -1.27 2.87
C ALA A 37 10.30 -1.30 4.40
N PHE A 38 9.56 -2.30 4.86
CA PHE A 38 9.36 -2.62 6.26
C PHE A 38 9.83 -4.05 6.53
N ILE A 39 10.71 -4.24 7.50
CA ILE A 39 11.18 -5.58 7.91
C ILE A 39 10.52 -5.94 9.24
N ALA A 40 9.95 -7.14 9.32
CA ALA A 40 9.33 -7.67 10.52
C ALA A 40 10.32 -7.61 11.72
N GLY A 41 9.85 -7.05 12.84
CA GLY A 41 10.67 -6.86 14.04
C GLY A 41 11.65 -5.68 14.00
N ARG A 42 11.82 -5.01 12.85
CA ARG A 42 12.73 -3.84 12.72
C ARG A 42 12.01 -2.55 12.31
N GLY A 43 10.77 -2.63 11.86
CA GLY A 43 10.01 -1.47 11.41
C GLY A 43 10.35 -1.02 9.98
N MET A 44 10.09 0.25 9.68
CA MET A 44 10.45 0.88 8.41
C MET A 44 11.97 0.98 8.32
N VAL A 45 12.55 0.33 7.31
CA VAL A 45 14.01 0.28 7.12
C VAL A 45 14.46 1.04 5.87
N LEU A 46 13.52 1.42 5.01
CA LEU A 46 13.79 2.08 3.75
C LEU A 46 12.65 3.03 3.37
N ASP A 47 12.98 4.24 3.01
CA ASP A 47 12.15 5.21 2.28
C ASP A 47 13.08 6.08 1.44
N VAL A 48 13.32 5.68 0.18
CA VAL A 48 14.30 6.29 -0.71
C VAL A 48 13.72 6.54 -2.10
N PRO A 49 14.31 7.43 -2.90
CA PRO A 49 13.92 7.59 -4.30
C PRO A 49 14.01 6.28 -5.08
N THR A 50 13.04 6.03 -5.95
CA THR A 50 13.02 4.89 -6.87
C THR A 50 13.84 5.25 -8.11
N VAL A 51 15.16 5.10 -8.00
CA VAL A 51 16.12 5.49 -9.04
C VAL A 51 17.31 4.54 -9.06
N THR A 52 17.82 4.29 -10.25
CA THR A 52 19.06 3.54 -10.51
C THR A 52 20.01 4.38 -11.33
N PHE A 53 21.29 4.10 -11.22
CA PHE A 53 22.36 4.81 -11.94
C PHE A 53 23.24 3.79 -12.70
N PRO A 54 22.77 3.27 -13.84
CA PRO A 54 23.58 2.37 -14.67
C PRO A 54 24.52 3.20 -15.57
N GLY A 55 25.55 3.79 -15.01
CA GLY A 55 26.45 4.72 -15.70
C GLY A 55 26.25 6.17 -15.24
N SER A 56 26.29 7.14 -16.15
CA SER A 56 26.22 8.58 -15.84
C SER A 56 24.81 9.14 -15.71
N GLY A 57 23.75 8.36 -16.02
CA GLY A 57 22.37 8.83 -16.01
C GLY A 57 21.51 8.17 -14.92
N ALA A 58 20.48 8.91 -14.47
CA ALA A 58 19.46 8.39 -13.60
C ALA A 58 18.36 7.67 -14.41
N ILE A 59 17.99 6.47 -14.02
CA ILE A 59 16.87 5.71 -14.61
C ILE A 59 15.85 5.44 -13.51
N HIS A 60 14.58 5.72 -13.79
CA HIS A 60 13.46 5.41 -12.92
C HIS A 60 12.84 4.08 -13.33
N PRO A 61 13.11 2.98 -12.60
CA PRO A 61 12.67 1.62 -13.01
C PRO A 61 11.18 1.41 -12.85
N VAL A 62 10.49 2.29 -12.12
CA VAL A 62 9.03 2.28 -11.95
C VAL A 62 8.46 3.61 -12.42
N GLN A 63 7.53 3.56 -13.36
CA GLN A 63 6.89 4.75 -13.93
C GLN A 63 5.39 4.55 -14.03
N ARG A 64 4.61 5.54 -13.57
CA ARG A 64 3.13 5.57 -13.70
C ARG A 64 2.46 4.24 -13.34
N GLY A 65 2.91 3.60 -12.25
CA GLY A 65 2.38 2.32 -11.77
C GLY A 65 2.84 1.08 -12.54
N THR A 66 3.87 1.21 -13.39
CA THR A 66 4.43 0.09 -14.16
C THR A 66 5.94 -0.05 -13.87
N ILE A 67 6.42 -1.28 -13.70
CA ILE A 67 7.86 -1.57 -13.63
C ILE A 67 8.36 -1.68 -15.07
N VAL A 68 9.04 -0.63 -15.54
CA VAL A 68 9.53 -0.51 -16.93
C VAL A 68 10.95 -1.06 -17.10
N ASP A 69 11.73 -1.14 -16.01
CA ASP A 69 13.06 -1.73 -15.97
C ASP A 69 13.14 -2.74 -14.81
N THR A 70 12.70 -3.97 -15.06
CA THR A 70 12.73 -5.04 -14.05
C THR A 70 14.15 -5.39 -13.60
N PRO A 71 15.17 -5.52 -14.49
CA PRO A 71 16.55 -5.72 -14.06
C PRO A 71 17.10 -4.56 -13.23
N GLY A 72 16.77 -3.32 -13.57
CA GLY A 72 17.14 -2.14 -12.77
C GLY A 72 16.49 -2.15 -11.40
N ALA A 73 15.20 -2.46 -11.33
CA ALA A 73 14.50 -2.63 -10.06
C ALA A 73 15.15 -3.72 -9.18
N ALA A 74 15.51 -4.87 -9.77
CA ALA A 74 16.19 -5.95 -9.06
C ALA A 74 17.54 -5.49 -8.48
N ARG A 75 18.41 -4.86 -9.30
CA ARG A 75 19.70 -4.33 -8.84
C ARG A 75 19.53 -3.29 -7.72
N MET A 76 18.52 -2.42 -7.84
CA MET A 76 18.19 -1.45 -6.79
C MET A 76 17.82 -2.15 -5.47
N LEU A 77 16.94 -3.14 -5.54
CA LEU A 77 16.50 -3.89 -4.37
C LEU A 77 17.66 -4.68 -3.72
N GLU A 78 18.50 -5.32 -4.50
CA GLU A 78 19.69 -6.03 -4.01
C GLU A 78 20.62 -5.08 -3.25
N ARG A 79 20.94 -3.94 -3.85
CA ARG A 79 21.81 -2.92 -3.25
C ARG A 79 21.26 -2.35 -1.95
N LEU A 80 19.95 -2.09 -1.91
CA LEU A 80 19.29 -1.43 -0.78
C LEU A 80 18.92 -2.40 0.34
N LEU A 81 18.57 -3.64 0.03
CA LEU A 81 17.99 -4.59 0.97
C LEU A 81 18.83 -5.85 1.18
N GLY A 82 19.69 -6.23 0.24
CA GLY A 82 20.46 -7.47 0.32
C GLY A 82 21.28 -7.60 1.59
N HIS A 83 21.91 -6.51 2.06
CA HIS A 83 22.68 -6.47 3.31
C HIS A 83 21.82 -6.28 4.57
N ARG A 84 20.52 -5.91 4.42
CA ARG A 84 19.60 -5.67 5.54
C ARG A 84 18.80 -6.91 5.93
N LEU A 85 18.71 -7.88 5.01
CA LEU A 85 18.06 -9.16 5.28
C LEU A 85 19.04 -10.13 5.95
N PRO A 86 18.57 -11.02 6.83
CA PRO A 86 19.39 -12.04 7.43
C PRO A 86 20.00 -12.95 6.35
N ARG A 87 21.26 -13.36 6.55
CA ARG A 87 21.94 -14.32 5.66
C ARG A 87 21.35 -15.73 5.74
N ILE A 88 20.69 -16.06 6.84
CA ILE A 88 20.07 -17.35 7.10
C ILE A 88 18.55 -17.17 7.06
N GLY A 89 17.87 -18.04 6.33
CA GLY A 89 16.43 -17.98 6.10
C GLY A 89 16.08 -17.16 4.86
N ARG A 90 14.97 -17.57 4.22
CA ARG A 90 14.42 -16.92 3.02
C ARG A 90 13.22 -16.06 3.42
N PRO A 91 13.15 -14.77 3.05
CA PRO A 91 12.07 -13.91 3.48
C PRO A 91 10.72 -14.28 2.86
N LEU A 92 9.64 -14.12 3.61
CA LEU A 92 8.32 -13.91 3.03
C LEU A 92 8.24 -12.45 2.60
N VAL A 93 7.94 -12.20 1.34
CA VAL A 93 7.83 -10.84 0.80
C VAL A 93 6.38 -10.54 0.47
N VAL A 94 5.86 -9.41 0.98
CA VAL A 94 4.56 -8.85 0.61
C VAL A 94 4.81 -7.57 -0.17
N VAL A 95 4.36 -7.50 -1.43
CA VAL A 95 4.52 -6.33 -2.30
C VAL A 95 3.17 -5.68 -2.54
N THR A 96 3.08 -4.37 -2.37
CA THR A 96 1.90 -3.61 -2.81
C THR A 96 1.88 -3.50 -4.34
N SER A 97 0.70 -3.49 -4.92
CA SER A 97 0.54 -3.34 -6.37
C SER A 97 -0.59 -2.38 -6.70
N PRO A 98 -0.50 -1.66 -7.82
CA PRO A 98 -1.66 -1.00 -8.40
C PRO A 98 -2.78 -2.01 -8.65
N VAL A 99 -4.02 -1.55 -8.69
CA VAL A 99 -5.19 -2.40 -8.96
C VAL A 99 -5.28 -2.73 -10.44
N LEU A 100 -5.32 -1.71 -11.27
CA LEU A 100 -5.34 -1.84 -12.72
C LEU A 100 -3.92 -2.12 -13.24
N ASP A 101 -3.78 -2.95 -14.30
CA ASP A 101 -2.52 -3.55 -14.79
C ASP A 101 -1.80 -4.41 -13.75
N GLY A 102 -2.49 -4.75 -12.68
CA GLY A 102 -1.95 -5.58 -11.60
C GLY A 102 -1.25 -6.87 -12.06
N PRO A 103 -1.71 -7.65 -13.06
CA PRO A 103 -1.02 -8.85 -13.52
C PRO A 103 0.39 -8.60 -14.02
N ALA A 104 0.59 -7.60 -14.89
CA ALA A 104 1.91 -7.25 -15.44
C ALA A 104 2.84 -6.72 -14.34
N PHE A 105 2.35 -5.79 -13.50
CA PHE A 105 3.12 -5.29 -12.36
C PHE A 105 3.52 -6.43 -11.42
N ARG A 106 2.59 -7.33 -11.07
CA ARG A 106 2.86 -8.45 -10.16
C ARG A 106 3.92 -9.41 -10.72
N ALA A 107 3.88 -9.68 -12.03
CA ALA A 107 4.90 -10.52 -12.68
C ALA A 107 6.28 -9.85 -12.60
N ALA A 108 6.40 -8.59 -13.01
CA ALA A 108 7.65 -7.83 -12.95
C ALA A 108 8.16 -7.66 -11.50
N ALA A 109 7.27 -7.39 -10.54
CA ALA A 109 7.64 -7.26 -9.13
C ALA A 109 8.18 -8.58 -8.56
N ARG A 110 7.55 -9.73 -8.89
CA ARG A 110 8.06 -11.05 -8.50
C ARG A 110 9.47 -11.27 -9.02
N THR A 111 9.69 -11.04 -10.32
CA THR A 111 11.02 -11.17 -10.92
C THR A 111 12.03 -10.22 -10.26
N ALA A 112 11.66 -8.96 -10.01
CA ALA A 112 12.56 -8.01 -9.38
C ALA A 112 12.97 -8.40 -7.95
N VAL A 113 12.07 -9.00 -7.16
CA VAL A 113 12.37 -9.39 -5.78
C VAL A 113 13.07 -10.75 -5.65
N GLU A 114 13.20 -11.54 -6.72
CA GLU A 114 13.91 -12.83 -6.69
C GLU A 114 15.37 -12.71 -6.26
N VAL A 115 16.01 -11.57 -6.53
CA VAL A 115 17.37 -11.25 -6.07
C VAL A 115 17.52 -11.32 -4.55
N LEU A 116 16.42 -11.11 -3.81
CA LEU A 116 16.37 -11.21 -2.35
C LEU A 116 16.13 -12.65 -1.86
N ARG A 117 16.04 -13.62 -2.79
CA ARG A 117 15.81 -15.05 -2.54
C ARG A 117 14.61 -15.31 -1.63
N PRO A 118 13.40 -14.79 -1.96
CA PRO A 118 12.23 -14.99 -1.13
C PRO A 118 11.81 -16.47 -1.08
N ARG A 119 11.22 -16.92 0.05
CA ARG A 119 10.53 -18.21 0.10
C ARG A 119 9.18 -18.17 -0.61
N ALA A 120 8.53 -17.00 -0.55
CA ALA A 120 7.29 -16.73 -1.24
C ALA A 120 7.13 -15.21 -1.45
N VAL A 121 6.43 -14.83 -2.51
CA VAL A 121 6.06 -13.45 -2.82
C VAL A 121 4.55 -13.35 -2.89
N LEU A 122 3.96 -12.60 -1.99
CA LEU A 122 2.54 -12.25 -1.98
C LEU A 122 2.39 -10.83 -2.53
N THR A 123 1.33 -10.59 -3.27
CA THR A 123 0.98 -9.26 -3.74
C THR A 123 -0.37 -8.84 -3.17
N VAL A 124 -0.49 -7.58 -2.79
CA VAL A 124 -1.71 -7.00 -2.25
C VAL A 124 -2.03 -5.70 -2.98
N PRO A 125 -3.29 -5.45 -3.38
CA PRO A 125 -3.70 -4.14 -3.87
C PRO A 125 -3.36 -3.02 -2.88
N GLY A 126 -2.74 -1.93 -3.37
CA GLY A 126 -2.34 -0.79 -2.54
C GLY A 126 -3.50 -0.23 -1.71
N ALA A 127 -4.66 -0.06 -2.34
CA ALA A 127 -5.86 0.42 -1.66
C ALA A 127 -6.33 -0.49 -0.50
N ARG A 128 -6.22 -1.82 -0.66
CA ARG A 128 -6.53 -2.76 0.43
C ARG A 128 -5.52 -2.64 1.58
N ALA A 129 -4.25 -2.50 1.25
CA ALA A 129 -3.21 -2.26 2.25
C ALA A 129 -3.45 -0.93 2.99
N VAL A 130 -3.82 0.13 2.28
CA VAL A 130 -4.20 1.43 2.88
C VAL A 130 -5.37 1.28 3.84
N ALA A 131 -6.44 0.60 3.45
CA ALA A 131 -7.61 0.36 4.31
C ALA A 131 -7.22 -0.37 5.61
N LEU A 132 -6.35 -1.40 5.51
CA LEU A 132 -5.82 -2.14 6.66
C LEU A 132 -4.96 -1.24 7.56
N ALA A 133 -4.09 -0.40 7.00
CA ALA A 133 -3.26 0.53 7.76
C ALA A 133 -4.08 1.58 8.50
N ALA A 134 -5.22 1.97 7.94
CA ALA A 134 -6.17 2.89 8.55
C ALA A 134 -7.07 2.23 9.62
N GLY A 135 -7.03 0.91 9.77
CA GLY A 135 -7.98 0.17 10.61
C GLY A 135 -9.43 0.27 10.12
N ALA A 136 -9.62 0.57 8.83
CA ALA A 136 -10.94 0.78 8.27
C ALA A 136 -11.66 -0.56 8.01
N ASP A 137 -12.96 -0.57 8.28
CA ASP A 137 -13.83 -1.69 7.92
C ASP A 137 -14.02 -1.74 6.40
N HIS A 138 -13.24 -2.58 5.75
CA HIS A 138 -13.23 -2.81 4.31
C HIS A 138 -14.07 -4.01 3.87
N VAL A 139 -14.77 -4.66 4.80
CA VAL A 139 -15.84 -5.61 4.48
C VAL A 139 -17.06 -4.82 3.98
N ARG A 140 -17.40 -3.72 4.64
CA ARG A 140 -18.42 -2.79 4.14
C ARG A 140 -17.86 -1.93 3.00
N PRO A 141 -18.70 -1.49 2.04
CA PRO A 141 -18.26 -0.67 0.91
C PRO A 141 -17.44 0.55 1.37
N LEU A 142 -16.26 0.72 0.80
CA LEU A 142 -15.27 1.74 1.16
C LEU A 142 -14.55 2.25 -0.09
N LEU A 143 -14.48 3.58 -0.25
CA LEU A 143 -13.66 4.21 -1.28
C LEU A 143 -12.30 4.62 -0.73
N VAL A 144 -11.27 4.29 -1.49
CA VAL A 144 -9.88 4.71 -1.24
C VAL A 144 -9.40 5.45 -2.48
N ALA A 145 -8.93 6.69 -2.31
CA ALA A 145 -8.22 7.44 -3.34
C ALA A 145 -6.74 7.51 -2.96
N ASP A 146 -5.88 6.91 -3.76
CA ASP A 146 -4.42 6.94 -3.58
C ASP A 146 -3.82 7.89 -4.62
N ILE A 147 -3.35 9.05 -4.14
CA ILE A 147 -2.78 10.11 -4.98
C ILE A 147 -1.26 10.01 -4.86
N GLY A 148 -0.66 9.27 -5.79
CA GLY A 148 0.78 9.04 -5.85
C GLY A 148 1.55 10.17 -6.56
N ALA A 149 2.81 9.89 -6.89
CA ALA A 149 3.66 10.84 -7.61
C ALA A 149 3.32 10.93 -9.11
N HIS A 150 3.04 9.79 -9.76
CA HIS A 150 2.78 9.72 -11.21
C HIS A 150 1.55 8.87 -11.53
N LEU A 151 0.79 8.49 -10.53
CA LEU A 151 -0.41 7.68 -10.66
C LEU A 151 -1.39 8.06 -9.57
N THR A 152 -2.65 8.27 -9.94
CA THR A 152 -3.77 8.40 -9.00
C THR A 152 -4.76 7.30 -9.29
N GLU A 153 -5.13 6.54 -8.25
CA GLU A 153 -6.15 5.48 -8.32
C GLU A 153 -7.30 5.78 -7.35
N VAL A 154 -8.52 5.51 -7.81
CA VAL A 154 -9.72 5.43 -6.95
C VAL A 154 -10.23 4.01 -6.98
N VAL A 155 -10.36 3.40 -5.81
CA VAL A 155 -10.70 1.98 -5.66
C VAL A 155 -11.87 1.83 -4.71
N LEU A 156 -12.85 1.04 -5.14
CA LEU A 156 -13.96 0.58 -4.31
C LEU A 156 -13.63 -0.79 -3.74
N LEU A 157 -13.63 -0.89 -2.43
CA LEU A 157 -13.52 -2.14 -1.70
C LEU A 157 -14.89 -2.53 -1.15
N ALA A 158 -15.24 -3.81 -1.23
CA ALA A 158 -16.36 -4.41 -0.53
C ALA A 158 -16.06 -5.89 -0.28
N ASP A 159 -16.55 -6.43 0.82
CA ASP A 159 -16.28 -7.83 1.24
C ASP A 159 -14.79 -8.17 1.31
N GLY A 160 -13.98 -7.18 1.66
CA GLY A 160 -12.52 -7.32 1.74
C GLY A 160 -11.80 -7.40 0.39
N ALA A 161 -12.50 -7.24 -0.73
CA ALA A 161 -11.99 -7.35 -2.09
C ALA A 161 -12.16 -6.04 -2.88
N VAL A 162 -11.41 -5.91 -3.97
CA VAL A 162 -11.61 -4.85 -4.95
C VAL A 162 -12.83 -5.19 -5.80
N THR A 163 -13.80 -4.30 -5.86
CA THR A 163 -15.03 -4.47 -6.66
C THR A 163 -15.06 -3.56 -7.88
N ASP A 164 -14.47 -2.37 -7.79
CA ASP A 164 -14.31 -1.45 -8.92
C ASP A 164 -13.05 -0.60 -8.72
N ALA A 165 -12.46 -0.12 -9.80
CA ALA A 165 -11.30 0.77 -9.77
C ALA A 165 -11.23 1.66 -11.00
N ARG A 166 -10.70 2.86 -10.79
CA ARG A 166 -10.34 3.81 -11.86
C ARG A 166 -8.94 4.33 -11.58
N ARG A 167 -8.24 4.73 -12.63
CA ARG A 167 -6.92 5.36 -12.49
C ARG A 167 -6.68 6.41 -13.56
N THR A 168 -5.76 7.29 -13.27
CA THR A 168 -5.16 8.22 -14.23
C THR A 168 -3.65 8.24 -14.05
N ALA A 169 -2.91 8.39 -15.15
CA ALA A 169 -1.46 8.56 -15.15
C ALA A 169 -1.08 10.02 -14.82
N LEU A 170 -1.65 10.55 -13.73
CA LEU A 170 -1.46 11.89 -13.21
C LEU A 170 -1.17 11.82 -11.71
N GLY A 171 -0.23 12.63 -11.21
CA GLY A 171 0.12 12.65 -9.80
C GLY A 171 0.93 13.88 -9.40
N THR A 172 1.43 13.88 -8.17
CA THR A 172 2.07 15.07 -7.58
C THR A 172 3.38 15.49 -8.25
N ALA A 173 4.05 14.60 -8.99
CA ALA A 173 5.27 14.96 -9.71
C ALA A 173 4.96 15.78 -10.97
N ASP A 174 3.79 15.58 -11.58
CA ASP A 174 3.39 16.35 -12.77
C ASP A 174 3.17 17.84 -12.45
N LEU A 175 2.97 18.20 -11.17
CA LEU A 175 2.86 19.60 -10.72
C LEU A 175 4.16 20.39 -10.94
N SER A 176 5.31 19.72 -10.89
CA SER A 176 6.61 20.33 -11.17
C SER A 176 6.75 20.72 -12.65
N ASP A 177 5.96 20.10 -13.53
CA ASP A 177 5.95 20.34 -14.97
C ASP A 177 4.86 21.36 -15.37
N GLY A 178 4.31 22.09 -14.38
CA GLY A 178 3.31 23.14 -14.59
C GLY A 178 1.87 22.65 -14.63
N THR A 179 1.59 21.37 -14.31
CA THR A 179 0.24 20.86 -14.18
C THR A 179 -0.46 21.51 -12.98
N PRO A 180 -1.65 22.13 -13.14
CA PRO A 180 -2.39 22.70 -12.02
C PRO A 180 -2.87 21.61 -11.04
N PRO A 181 -2.82 21.84 -9.71
CA PRO A 181 -3.30 20.88 -8.72
C PRO A 181 -4.76 20.48 -8.91
N GLU A 182 -5.58 21.39 -9.41
CA GLU A 182 -7.01 21.20 -9.69
C GLU A 182 -7.25 20.03 -10.65
N LEU A 183 -6.35 19.78 -11.60
CA LEU A 183 -6.48 18.66 -12.54
C LEU A 183 -6.44 17.31 -11.80
N ILE A 184 -5.66 17.18 -10.73
CA ILE A 184 -5.64 15.96 -9.91
C ILE A 184 -6.95 15.85 -9.12
N THR A 185 -7.42 16.96 -8.56
CA THR A 185 -8.71 17.04 -7.85
C THR A 185 -9.86 16.64 -8.78
N ASP A 186 -9.93 17.25 -9.96
CA ASP A 186 -10.97 16.98 -10.97
C ASP A 186 -10.91 15.53 -11.48
N ALA A 187 -9.71 14.98 -11.63
CA ALA A 187 -9.55 13.59 -12.02
C ALA A 187 -10.10 12.62 -10.95
N VAL A 188 -9.87 12.89 -9.66
CA VAL A 188 -10.45 12.08 -8.58
C VAL A 188 -11.97 12.18 -8.57
N ILE A 189 -12.52 13.40 -8.69
CA ILE A 189 -13.97 13.66 -8.76
C ILE A 189 -14.59 12.95 -9.98
N GLY A 190 -13.94 13.07 -11.13
CA GLY A 190 -14.37 12.42 -12.38
C GLY A 190 -14.42 10.91 -12.25
N MET A 191 -13.36 10.29 -11.71
CA MET A 191 -13.29 8.84 -11.48
C MET A 191 -14.41 8.35 -10.57
N VAL A 192 -14.68 9.03 -9.46
CA VAL A 192 -15.78 8.67 -8.54
C VAL A 192 -17.15 8.85 -9.22
N THR A 193 -17.31 9.93 -9.99
CA THR A 193 -18.54 10.20 -10.74
C THR A 193 -18.81 9.10 -11.77
N ASP A 194 -17.78 8.65 -12.49
CA ASP A 194 -17.91 7.56 -13.45
C ASP A 194 -18.22 6.23 -12.79
N MET A 195 -17.61 5.95 -11.64
CA MET A 195 -17.97 4.78 -10.82
C MET A 195 -19.44 4.83 -10.40
N LEU A 196 -19.94 6.00 -9.95
CA LEU A 196 -21.35 6.18 -9.60
C LEU A 196 -22.31 5.97 -10.76
N ARG A 197 -21.95 6.47 -11.95
CA ARG A 197 -22.79 6.32 -13.17
C ARG A 197 -22.88 4.87 -13.63
N GLN A 198 -21.83 4.10 -13.44
CA GLN A 198 -21.73 2.70 -13.88
C GLN A 198 -22.16 1.70 -12.81
N ASP A 199 -22.32 2.17 -11.54
CA ASP A 199 -22.65 1.31 -10.40
C ASP A 199 -24.12 0.83 -10.47
N ARG A 200 -24.30 -0.46 -10.74
CA ARG A 200 -25.59 -1.15 -10.70
C ARG A 200 -25.92 -1.79 -9.35
N THR A 201 -24.96 -1.72 -8.41
CA THR A 201 -25.02 -2.42 -7.11
C THR A 201 -25.30 -1.50 -5.94
N SER A 202 -25.23 -0.18 -6.15
CA SER A 202 -25.27 0.88 -5.11
C SER A 202 -24.10 0.84 -4.12
N LEU A 203 -23.05 0.05 -4.38
CA LEU A 203 -21.89 -0.04 -3.50
C LEU A 203 -21.10 1.27 -3.45
N THR A 204 -20.89 1.93 -4.61
CA THR A 204 -20.19 3.22 -4.70
C THR A 204 -20.94 4.29 -3.90
N ARG A 205 -22.27 4.36 -4.06
CA ARG A 205 -23.11 5.30 -3.30
C ARG A 205 -23.05 5.02 -1.80
N THR A 206 -23.04 3.75 -1.41
CA THR A 206 -22.93 3.34 -0.01
C THR A 206 -21.57 3.71 0.56
N ALA A 207 -20.49 3.52 -0.20
CA ALA A 207 -19.14 3.90 0.19
C ALA A 207 -19.01 5.43 0.35
N LEU A 208 -19.56 6.23 -0.57
CA LEU A 208 -19.53 7.69 -0.50
C LEU A 208 -20.22 8.23 0.77
N ARG A 209 -21.31 7.63 1.21
CA ARG A 209 -21.96 8.02 2.48
C ARG A 209 -21.06 7.79 3.69
N ARG A 210 -20.07 6.91 3.60
CA ARG A 210 -19.05 6.69 4.64
C ARG A 210 -17.85 7.63 4.50
N GLY A 211 -17.72 8.27 3.34
CA GLY A 211 -16.60 9.12 2.98
C GLY A 211 -15.51 8.39 2.19
N VAL A 212 -14.49 9.15 1.79
CA VAL A 212 -13.36 8.68 1.00
C VAL A 212 -12.09 8.74 1.86
N LEU A 213 -11.34 7.65 1.91
CA LEU A 213 -10.00 7.63 2.50
C LEU A 213 -8.98 8.10 1.48
N LEU A 214 -8.12 9.06 1.88
CA LEU A 214 -7.01 9.53 1.04
C LEU A 214 -5.69 8.92 1.50
N ALA A 215 -4.92 8.45 0.52
CA ALA A 215 -3.57 7.95 0.67
C ALA A 215 -2.62 8.57 -0.37
N GLY A 216 -1.35 8.17 -0.29
CA GLY A 216 -0.30 8.70 -1.16
C GLY A 216 0.24 10.06 -0.71
N GLY A 217 1.21 10.56 -1.46
CA GLY A 217 1.84 11.86 -1.19
C GLY A 217 0.90 13.03 -1.40
N GLY A 218 -0.02 12.92 -2.35
CA GLY A 218 -1.01 13.95 -2.66
C GLY A 218 -2.02 14.19 -1.55
N ALA A 219 -2.28 13.20 -0.69
CA ALA A 219 -3.13 13.37 0.47
C ALA A 219 -2.57 14.36 1.53
N LEU A 220 -1.30 14.74 1.42
CA LEU A 220 -0.64 15.74 2.26
C LEU A 220 -0.68 17.16 1.66
N ARG A 221 -1.29 17.34 0.51
CA ARG A 221 -1.31 18.59 -0.24
C ARG A 221 -2.68 19.25 -0.16
N PRO A 222 -2.81 20.37 0.60
CA PRO A 222 -4.08 21.08 0.73
C PRO A 222 -4.62 21.64 -0.59
N ASP A 223 -3.71 22.01 -1.53
CA ASP A 223 -4.05 22.50 -2.86
C ASP A 223 -4.71 21.43 -3.75
N ILE A 224 -4.52 20.14 -3.47
CA ILE A 224 -5.21 19.04 -4.13
C ILE A 224 -6.45 18.64 -3.32
N THR A 225 -6.30 18.49 -1.99
CA THR A 225 -7.34 17.85 -1.16
C THR A 225 -8.46 18.79 -0.80
N GLY A 226 -8.24 20.11 -0.83
CA GLY A 226 -9.22 21.11 -0.39
C GLY A 226 -10.51 21.15 -1.22
N GLY A 227 -10.44 20.85 -2.51
CA GLY A 227 -11.60 20.81 -3.41
C GLY A 227 -12.41 19.51 -3.37
N LEU A 228 -11.82 18.42 -2.87
CA LEU A 228 -12.44 17.09 -2.91
C LEU A 228 -13.75 16.97 -2.13
N PRO A 229 -13.87 17.49 -0.88
CA PRO A 229 -15.13 17.37 -0.12
C PRO A 229 -16.31 18.03 -0.82
N GLY A 230 -16.10 19.23 -1.40
CA GLY A 230 -17.13 19.94 -2.15
C GLY A 230 -17.50 19.22 -3.46
N GLY A 231 -16.51 18.79 -4.23
CA GLY A 231 -16.76 18.11 -5.51
C GLY A 231 -17.36 16.72 -5.38
N LEU A 232 -17.07 16.01 -4.29
CA LEU A 232 -17.62 14.66 -4.02
C LEU A 232 -18.89 14.71 -3.16
N ASN A 233 -19.22 15.85 -2.57
CA ASN A 233 -20.31 16.03 -1.60
C ASN A 233 -20.27 14.96 -0.48
N CYS A 234 -19.10 14.66 0.04
CA CYS A 234 -18.90 13.70 1.11
C CYS A 234 -17.67 14.04 1.96
N ALA A 235 -17.55 13.40 3.12
CA ALA A 235 -16.36 13.50 3.94
C ALA A 235 -15.14 12.87 3.23
N VAL A 236 -14.01 13.56 3.29
CA VAL A 236 -12.74 13.09 2.71
C VAL A 236 -11.68 13.14 3.81
N GLN A 237 -11.06 11.99 4.10
CA GLN A 237 -10.15 11.86 5.22
C GLN A 237 -8.79 11.32 4.79
N PRO A 238 -7.69 12.05 4.99
CA PRO A 238 -6.35 11.48 4.91
C PRO A 238 -6.17 10.39 5.98
N VAL A 239 -5.68 9.23 5.56
CA VAL A 239 -5.30 8.18 6.52
C VAL A 239 -4.06 8.60 7.32
N PRO A 240 -3.81 8.05 8.52
CA PRO A 240 -2.59 8.34 9.27
C PRO A 240 -1.33 8.05 8.43
N SER A 241 -0.40 9.02 8.32
CA SER A 241 0.80 8.94 7.49
C SER A 241 0.52 8.42 6.07
N PRO A 242 -0.27 9.14 5.26
CA PRO A 242 -0.88 8.63 4.04
C PRO A 242 0.14 8.16 3.00
N HIS A 243 1.33 8.79 2.96
CA HIS A 243 2.42 8.45 2.04
C HIS A 243 3.10 7.10 2.35
N THR A 244 2.90 6.54 3.56
CA THR A 244 3.45 5.23 3.97
C THR A 244 2.36 4.19 4.27
N ALA A 245 1.10 4.56 4.09
CA ALA A 245 -0.03 3.70 4.49
C ALA A 245 0.00 2.34 3.77
N ALA A 246 0.30 2.31 2.47
CA ALA A 246 0.36 1.09 1.70
C ALA A 246 1.40 0.09 2.27
N VAL A 247 2.64 0.51 2.49
CA VAL A 247 3.68 -0.38 3.03
C VAL A 247 3.39 -0.80 4.48
N ARG A 248 2.77 0.07 5.31
CA ARG A 248 2.36 -0.29 6.68
C ARG A 248 1.24 -1.33 6.70
N GLY A 249 0.26 -1.19 5.81
CA GLY A 249 -0.79 -2.20 5.66
C GLY A 249 -0.25 -3.54 5.15
N ALA A 250 0.67 -3.51 4.19
CA ALA A 250 1.38 -4.71 3.75
C ALA A 250 2.18 -5.36 4.89
N ALA A 251 2.79 -4.57 5.78
CA ALA A 251 3.46 -5.07 6.99
C ALA A 251 2.48 -5.72 7.98
N GLY A 252 1.26 -5.18 8.10
CA GLY A 252 0.19 -5.80 8.88
C GLY A 252 -0.21 -7.18 8.33
N LEU A 253 -0.36 -7.29 7.02
CA LEU A 253 -0.62 -8.58 6.34
C LEU A 253 0.53 -9.56 6.51
N LEU A 254 1.77 -9.10 6.41
CA LEU A 254 2.95 -9.90 6.67
C LEU A 254 2.93 -10.48 8.09
N ALA A 255 2.60 -9.67 9.09
CA ALA A 255 2.47 -10.11 10.47
C ALA A 255 1.32 -11.12 10.66
N ALA A 256 0.20 -10.96 9.94
CA ALA A 256 -0.91 -11.91 9.94
C ALA A 256 -0.52 -13.25 9.29
N ALA A 257 0.17 -13.21 8.15
CA ALA A 257 0.66 -14.40 7.46
C ALA A 257 1.65 -15.21 8.31
N HIS A 258 2.53 -14.56 9.08
CA HIS A 258 3.44 -15.24 10.01
C HIS A 258 2.74 -15.89 11.20
N ARG A 259 1.55 -15.43 11.58
CA ARG A 259 0.75 -16.01 12.68
C ARG A 259 -0.21 -17.10 12.22
N HIS A 260 -0.35 -17.31 10.91
CA HIS A 260 -1.27 -18.31 10.40
C HIS A 260 -0.73 -19.72 10.67
N PRO A 261 -1.53 -20.67 11.20
CA PRO A 261 -1.07 -22.03 11.54
C PRO A 261 -0.43 -22.79 10.39
N SER A 262 -0.88 -22.55 9.13
CA SER A 262 -0.28 -23.18 7.95
C SER A 262 1.11 -22.65 7.60
N ALA A 263 1.60 -21.57 8.26
CA ALA A 263 2.96 -21.10 8.08
C ALA A 263 4.00 -22.02 8.74
N ASP A 264 3.60 -22.84 9.69
CA ASP A 264 4.47 -23.79 10.41
C ASP A 264 4.64 -25.13 9.68
N GLY A 265 3.90 -25.39 8.61
CA GLY A 265 3.84 -26.68 7.92
C GLY A 265 4.83 -26.88 6.76
N VAL A 266 5.83 -26.00 6.57
CA VAL A 266 6.86 -26.12 5.53
C VAL A 266 8.23 -26.09 6.18
N LEU A 267 8.58 -27.21 6.80
CA LEU A 267 9.96 -27.60 7.15
C LEU A 267 10.47 -28.57 6.10
#